data_022ebdc81d06c7b0db4d6c6a53159f3f
#
_entry.id   022ebdc81d06c7b0db4d6c6a53159f3f
#
_cell.length_a   1.000
_cell.length_b   1.000
_cell.length_c   1.000
_cell.angle_alpha   90.00
_cell.angle_beta   90.00
_cell.angle_gamma   90.00
#
_symmetry.space_group_name_H-M   'P 1'
#
loop_
_entity.id
_entity.type
_entity.pdbx_description
1 polymer ?
#
loop_
_entity_poly.entity_id
_entity_poly.type
_entity_poly.pdbx_seq_one_letter_code
_entity_poly.pdbx_strand_id
1 'polypeptide(L)'
;MRRIAKELGLVYKRVRRSCQHKRNQERFERCKAALEDAQEAERQGLINLFYFDESGSSQEPCVPYAWQPEGSQLRIPSVKSKRINVLGFMNRANDLFYYPVIGKVNSQTVIDAFDDFAEHMAAPEYNSDDRYTVVMIDNASIHTSKQFREKIDDWMIDKRLIVCFLPTYSPELNLIEILWRKVKYEWLNLLAIMDFKAFEREVMRVFESFGQEYMITFG
;
A
#
# COMPACT_ATOMS: atom_id res chain seq x y z
N MET A 1 -10.85 -32.00 -21.20
CA MET A 1 -9.88 -31.61 -20.16
C MET A 1 -10.49 -30.77 -19.01
N ARG A 2 -11.16 -29.61 -19.23
CA ARG A 2 -11.75 -28.79 -18.14
C ARG A 2 -12.71 -29.54 -17.20
N ARG A 3 -13.54 -30.46 -17.72
CA ARG A 3 -14.49 -31.23 -16.92
C ARG A 3 -13.78 -32.20 -15.98
N ILE A 4 -12.82 -32.96 -16.50
CA ILE A 4 -12.01 -33.92 -15.70
C ILE A 4 -11.20 -33.17 -14.61
N ALA A 5 -10.61 -32.03 -14.96
CA ALA A 5 -9.89 -31.21 -13.97
C ALA A 5 -10.79 -30.76 -12.82
N LYS A 6 -12.04 -30.33 -13.12
CA LYS A 6 -13.03 -29.96 -12.09
C LYS A 6 -13.45 -31.15 -11.21
N GLU A 7 -13.68 -32.32 -11.81
CA GLU A 7 -14.02 -33.57 -11.11
C GLU A 7 -12.89 -34.00 -10.15
N LEU A 8 -11.63 -33.69 -10.51
CA LEU A 8 -10.44 -33.88 -9.68
C LEU A 8 -10.17 -32.73 -8.69
N GLY A 9 -11.08 -31.77 -8.53
CA GLY A 9 -10.90 -30.61 -7.66
C GLY A 9 -9.82 -29.62 -8.12
N LEU A 10 -9.35 -29.75 -9.38
CA LEU A 10 -8.31 -28.86 -9.92
C LEU A 10 -8.92 -27.57 -10.47
N VAL A 11 -8.29 -26.45 -10.15
CA VAL A 11 -8.68 -25.12 -10.64
C VAL A 11 -7.51 -24.51 -11.40
N TYR A 12 -7.78 -23.96 -12.57
CA TYR A 12 -6.77 -23.22 -13.32
C TYR A 12 -6.55 -21.87 -12.66
N LYS A 13 -5.36 -21.69 -12.03
CA LYS A 13 -4.96 -20.47 -11.33
C LYS A 13 -3.62 -19.96 -11.84
N ARG A 14 -3.44 -18.64 -11.82
CA ARG A 14 -2.14 -18.03 -12.09
C ARG A 14 -1.12 -18.51 -11.06
N VAL A 15 0.03 -18.98 -11.52
CA VAL A 15 1.18 -19.29 -10.66
C VAL A 15 1.73 -17.99 -10.09
N ARG A 16 1.93 -17.95 -8.78
CA ARG A 16 2.51 -16.80 -8.08
C ARG A 16 3.92 -17.13 -7.65
N ARG A 17 4.83 -16.16 -7.85
CA ARG A 17 6.16 -16.22 -7.23
C ARG A 17 6.01 -15.87 -5.76
N SER A 18 6.63 -16.65 -4.87
CA SER A 18 6.64 -16.41 -3.43
C SER A 18 8.04 -16.58 -2.89
N CYS A 19 8.46 -15.68 -2.01
CA CYS A 19 9.72 -15.78 -1.26
C CYS A 19 9.51 -16.29 0.17
N GLN A 20 8.32 -16.80 0.51
CA GLN A 20 8.00 -17.29 1.85
C GLN A 20 8.98 -18.36 2.37
N HIS A 21 9.55 -19.18 1.46
CA HIS A 21 10.58 -20.17 1.82
C HIS A 21 11.88 -19.56 2.37
N LYS A 22 12.10 -18.24 2.19
CA LYS A 22 13.29 -17.50 2.67
C LYS A 22 13.05 -16.80 4.00
N ARG A 23 11.78 -16.76 4.49
CA ARG A 23 11.48 -16.03 5.71
C ARG A 23 11.89 -16.82 6.96
N ASN A 24 12.24 -16.10 8.00
CA ASN A 24 12.41 -16.66 9.33
C ASN A 24 11.01 -16.86 9.95
N GLN A 25 10.58 -18.13 10.10
CA GLN A 25 9.24 -18.46 10.55
C GLN A 25 9.01 -18.05 12.01
N GLU A 26 9.98 -18.21 12.90
CA GLU A 26 9.85 -17.80 14.30
C GLU A 26 9.65 -16.31 14.44
N ARG A 27 10.44 -15.51 13.69
CA ARG A 27 10.26 -14.06 13.64
C ARG A 27 8.90 -13.68 13.06
N PHE A 28 8.43 -14.40 12.04
CA PHE A 28 7.11 -14.16 11.46
C PHE A 28 6.00 -14.36 12.48
N GLU A 29 5.99 -15.49 13.23
CA GLU A 29 4.95 -15.76 14.22
C GLU A 29 4.97 -14.74 15.37
N ARG A 30 6.16 -14.35 15.83
CA ARG A 30 6.28 -13.28 16.85
C ARG A 30 5.74 -11.93 16.36
N CYS A 31 6.10 -11.52 15.14
CA CYS A 31 5.60 -10.26 14.58
C CYS A 31 4.10 -10.33 14.30
N LYS A 32 3.59 -11.49 13.89
CA LYS A 32 2.15 -11.69 13.68
C LYS A 32 1.39 -11.53 14.98
N ALA A 33 1.85 -12.16 16.06
CA ALA A 33 1.24 -12.01 17.38
C ALA A 33 1.26 -10.56 17.87
N ALA A 34 2.40 -9.87 17.75
CA ALA A 34 2.52 -8.45 18.10
C ALA A 34 1.60 -7.55 17.25
N LEU A 35 1.39 -7.89 15.97
CA LEU A 35 0.43 -7.20 15.12
C LEU A 35 -1.02 -7.45 15.57
N GLU A 36 -1.36 -8.66 15.97
CA GLU A 36 -2.68 -9.00 16.52
C GLU A 36 -2.95 -8.21 17.82
N ASP A 37 -1.95 -8.08 18.71
CA ASP A 37 -2.02 -7.25 19.91
C ASP A 37 -2.21 -5.76 19.57
N ALA A 38 -1.48 -5.24 18.58
CA ALA A 38 -1.64 -3.85 18.11
C ALA A 38 -3.04 -3.61 17.51
N GLN A 39 -3.57 -4.56 16.76
CA GLN A 39 -4.93 -4.49 16.22
C GLN A 39 -6.00 -4.53 17.33
N GLU A 40 -5.76 -5.26 18.41
CA GLU A 40 -6.65 -5.24 19.57
C GLU A 40 -6.58 -3.89 20.29
N ALA A 41 -5.39 -3.34 20.49
CA ALA A 41 -5.22 -2.01 21.07
C ALA A 41 -5.88 -0.91 20.20
N GLU A 42 -5.83 -1.02 18.88
CA GLU A 42 -6.57 -0.14 17.95
C GLU A 42 -8.08 -0.26 18.15
N ARG A 43 -8.63 -1.50 18.21
CA ARG A 43 -10.08 -1.72 18.45
C ARG A 43 -10.55 -1.14 19.79
N GLN A 44 -9.68 -1.16 20.78
CA GLN A 44 -9.95 -0.55 22.10
C GLN A 44 -9.76 0.98 22.12
N GLY A 45 -9.32 1.57 21.01
CA GLY A 45 -9.07 3.01 20.90
C GLY A 45 -7.84 3.50 21.67
N LEU A 46 -6.89 2.61 21.99
CA LEU A 46 -5.67 2.94 22.74
C LEU A 46 -4.57 3.52 21.85
N ILE A 47 -4.56 3.15 20.57
CA ILE A 47 -3.60 3.61 19.56
C ILE A 47 -4.30 3.88 18.23
N ASN A 48 -3.62 4.63 17.36
CA ASN A 48 -3.92 4.68 15.94
C ASN A 48 -2.97 3.72 15.21
N LEU A 49 -3.50 2.78 14.40
CA LEU A 49 -2.67 1.79 13.69
C LEU A 49 -2.74 2.01 12.19
N PHE A 50 -1.61 2.32 11.60
CA PHE A 50 -1.45 2.52 10.16
C PHE A 50 -0.48 1.52 9.55
N TYR A 51 -0.66 1.26 8.25
CA TYR A 51 0.19 0.41 7.43
C TYR A 51 0.78 1.26 6.32
N PHE A 52 2.10 1.24 6.21
CA PHE A 52 2.85 2.02 5.22
C PHE A 52 3.45 1.12 4.15
N ASP A 53 3.44 1.61 2.92
CA ASP A 53 4.19 1.06 1.79
C ASP A 53 4.21 2.07 0.63
N GLU A 54 5.03 1.82 -0.39
CA GLU A 54 5.03 2.57 -1.62
C GLU A 54 4.56 1.73 -2.80
N SER A 55 3.83 2.38 -3.70
CA SER A 55 3.36 1.74 -4.92
C SER A 55 3.55 2.63 -6.13
N GLY A 56 4.08 2.08 -7.20
CA GLY A 56 4.21 2.79 -8.46
C GLY A 56 3.22 2.30 -9.50
N SER A 57 2.60 3.25 -10.16
CA SER A 57 1.72 3.03 -11.31
C SER A 57 2.32 3.64 -12.58
N SER A 58 2.12 2.98 -13.71
CA SER A 58 2.58 3.41 -15.02
C SER A 58 1.45 3.29 -16.05
N GLN A 59 1.63 3.91 -17.22
CA GLN A 59 0.66 3.79 -18.32
C GLN A 59 0.62 2.36 -18.93
N GLU A 60 1.40 1.42 -18.41
CA GLU A 60 1.29 0.01 -18.78
C GLU A 60 0.26 -0.66 -17.87
N PRO A 61 -0.88 -1.12 -18.41
CA PRO A 61 -1.92 -1.73 -17.59
C PRO A 61 -1.45 -3.06 -17.00
N CYS A 62 -1.71 -3.27 -15.71
CA CYS A 62 -1.45 -4.55 -15.04
C CYS A 62 -2.32 -5.68 -15.59
N VAL A 63 -3.49 -5.35 -16.14
CA VAL A 63 -4.42 -6.28 -16.79
C VAL A 63 -4.66 -5.78 -18.23
N PRO A 64 -4.01 -6.38 -19.24
CA PRO A 64 -4.11 -5.92 -20.62
C PRO A 64 -5.38 -6.45 -21.34
N TYR A 65 -6.48 -6.60 -20.60
CA TYR A 65 -7.77 -7.08 -21.12
C TYR A 65 -8.87 -6.09 -20.81
N ALA A 66 -9.72 -5.80 -21.78
CA ALA A 66 -10.90 -4.95 -21.63
C ALA A 66 -12.08 -5.51 -22.41
N TRP A 67 -13.29 -5.25 -21.95
CA TRP A 67 -14.49 -5.47 -22.75
C TRP A 67 -14.52 -4.49 -23.91
N GLN A 68 -14.66 -4.99 -25.13
CA GLN A 68 -14.64 -4.21 -26.35
C GLN A 68 -15.76 -4.71 -27.28
N PRO A 69 -16.34 -3.83 -28.12
CA PRO A 69 -17.26 -4.27 -29.18
C PRO A 69 -16.60 -5.29 -30.10
N GLU A 70 -17.39 -6.24 -30.61
CA GLU A 70 -16.90 -7.20 -31.58
C GLU A 70 -16.32 -6.49 -32.82
N GLY A 71 -15.16 -6.93 -33.29
CA GLY A 71 -14.46 -6.33 -34.43
C GLY A 71 -13.67 -5.04 -34.09
N SER A 72 -13.74 -4.53 -32.85
CA SER A 72 -12.92 -3.42 -32.42
C SER A 72 -11.63 -3.88 -31.70
N GLN A 73 -10.63 -3.01 -31.65
CA GLN A 73 -9.40 -3.24 -30.90
C GLN A 73 -8.93 -1.95 -30.23
N LEU A 74 -9.01 -1.89 -28.90
CA LEU A 74 -8.40 -0.83 -28.13
C LEU A 74 -6.87 -0.97 -28.23
N ARG A 75 -6.22 0.07 -28.70
CA ARG A 75 -4.75 0.15 -28.78
C ARG A 75 -4.24 1.18 -27.81
N ILE A 76 -3.27 0.82 -27.02
CA ILE A 76 -2.56 1.71 -26.08
C ILE A 76 -1.21 2.12 -26.67
N PRO A 77 -0.72 3.36 -26.42
CA PRO A 77 0.56 3.80 -26.89
C PRO A 77 1.70 2.91 -26.35
N SER A 78 2.57 2.43 -27.23
CA SER A 78 3.81 1.76 -26.85
C SER A 78 4.90 2.82 -26.65
N VAL A 79 4.85 3.49 -25.49
CA VAL A 79 5.84 4.52 -25.12
C VAL A 79 6.47 4.16 -23.77
N LYS A 80 7.72 4.56 -23.58
CA LYS A 80 8.34 4.45 -22.26
C LYS A 80 7.62 5.40 -21.30
N SER A 81 6.75 4.85 -20.48
CA SER A 81 5.90 5.62 -19.61
C SER A 81 6.66 6.19 -18.41
N LYS A 82 6.30 7.38 -17.98
CA LYS A 82 6.68 7.91 -16.68
C LYS A 82 5.95 7.10 -15.59
N ARG A 83 6.56 7.00 -14.42
CA ARG A 83 5.99 6.32 -13.27
C ARG A 83 5.54 7.35 -12.25
N ILE A 84 4.35 7.17 -11.74
CA ILE A 84 3.83 7.88 -10.56
C ILE A 84 3.98 6.92 -9.40
N ASN A 85 4.74 7.29 -8.39
CA ASN A 85 4.81 6.56 -7.14
C ASN A 85 3.95 7.27 -6.11
N VAL A 86 3.31 6.49 -5.25
CA VAL A 86 2.53 7.00 -4.13
C VAL A 86 3.00 6.26 -2.89
N LEU A 87 3.43 7.01 -1.89
CA LEU A 87 3.68 6.51 -0.56
C LEU A 87 2.38 6.68 0.22
N GLY A 88 1.95 5.65 0.93
CA GLY A 88 0.64 5.67 1.60
C GLY A 88 0.72 5.18 3.03
N PHE A 89 -0.10 5.79 3.89
CA PHE A 89 -0.35 5.36 5.26
C PHE A 89 -1.85 5.10 5.37
N MET A 90 -2.25 3.85 5.53
CA MET A 90 -3.65 3.43 5.54
C MET A 90 -3.99 2.69 6.82
N ASN A 91 -5.18 2.94 7.37
CA ASN A 91 -5.73 2.19 8.49
C ASN A 91 -6.95 1.33 8.09
N ARG A 92 -7.52 0.60 9.03
CA ARG A 92 -8.71 -0.24 8.81
C ARG A 92 -10.02 0.56 8.70
N ALA A 93 -10.03 1.82 9.13
CA ALA A 93 -11.19 2.70 8.98
C ALA A 93 -11.33 3.28 7.57
N ASN A 94 -10.41 2.96 6.64
CA ASN A 94 -10.26 3.56 5.32
C ASN A 94 -9.80 5.02 5.37
N ASP A 95 -9.08 5.43 6.42
CA ASP A 95 -8.35 6.68 6.38
C ASP A 95 -7.04 6.46 5.62
N LEU A 96 -6.70 7.39 4.76
CA LEU A 96 -5.50 7.33 3.94
C LEU A 96 -4.80 8.69 3.92
N PHE A 97 -3.59 8.74 4.43
CA PHE A 97 -2.64 9.79 4.10
C PHE A 97 -1.75 9.31 2.95
N TYR A 98 -1.60 10.09 1.89
CA TYR A 98 -0.81 9.71 0.74
C TYR A 98 0.12 10.84 0.28
N TYR A 99 1.30 10.46 -0.19
CA TYR A 99 2.37 11.34 -0.63
C TYR A 99 2.79 10.97 -2.06
N PRO A 100 2.35 11.72 -3.08
CA PRO A 100 2.65 11.40 -4.49
C PRO A 100 4.04 11.86 -4.89
N VAL A 101 4.74 11.01 -5.67
CA VAL A 101 6.10 11.27 -6.15
C VAL A 101 6.21 10.94 -7.64
N ILE A 102 6.55 11.95 -8.44
CA ILE A 102 6.89 11.73 -9.85
C ILE A 102 8.39 11.46 -9.95
N GLY A 103 8.75 10.21 -10.28
CA GLY A 103 10.15 9.82 -10.41
C GLY A 103 10.58 8.74 -9.43
N LYS A 104 11.80 8.82 -8.93
CA LYS A 104 12.37 7.79 -8.05
C LYS A 104 12.05 8.07 -6.58
N VAL A 105 11.67 7.03 -5.86
CA VAL A 105 11.59 7.03 -4.41
C VAL A 105 12.96 6.62 -3.84
N ASN A 106 13.42 7.34 -2.84
CA ASN A 106 14.64 7.07 -2.08
C ASN A 106 14.40 7.25 -0.59
N SER A 107 15.41 7.00 0.26
CA SER A 107 15.24 7.11 1.72
C SER A 107 14.82 8.51 2.17
N GLN A 108 15.32 9.58 1.53
CA GLN A 108 14.91 10.94 1.87
C GLN A 108 13.43 11.17 1.55
N THR A 109 12.96 10.71 0.38
CA THR A 109 11.55 10.80 0.01
C THR A 109 10.64 10.09 1.03
N VAL A 110 11.08 8.94 1.56
CA VAL A 110 10.33 8.23 2.61
C VAL A 110 10.35 9.02 3.92
N ILE A 111 11.50 9.60 4.29
CA ILE A 111 11.62 10.45 5.48
C ILE A 111 10.68 11.65 5.37
N ASP A 112 10.67 12.36 4.24
CA ASP A 112 9.81 13.50 4.01
C ASP A 112 8.32 13.13 4.16
N ALA A 113 7.91 11.98 3.60
CA ALA A 113 6.55 11.48 3.75
C ALA A 113 6.18 11.11 5.20
N PHE A 114 7.15 10.58 5.97
CA PHE A 114 6.95 10.31 7.39
C PHE A 114 6.92 11.58 8.24
N ASP A 115 7.74 12.58 7.92
CA ASP A 115 7.72 13.88 8.59
C ASP A 115 6.36 14.56 8.37
N ASP A 116 5.83 14.59 7.13
CA ASP A 116 4.51 15.16 6.81
C ASP A 116 3.37 14.36 7.49
N PHE A 117 3.45 13.03 7.49
CA PHE A 117 2.46 12.19 8.16
C PHE A 117 2.49 12.37 9.69
N ALA A 118 3.68 12.49 10.29
CA ALA A 118 3.83 12.72 11.71
C ALA A 118 3.25 14.08 12.14
N GLU A 119 3.45 15.15 11.34
CA GLU A 119 2.80 16.45 11.55
C GLU A 119 1.28 16.34 11.43
N HIS A 120 0.78 15.65 10.41
CA HIS A 120 -0.65 15.42 10.21
C HIS A 120 -1.27 14.72 11.43
N MET A 121 -0.66 13.64 11.93
CA MET A 121 -1.17 12.89 13.07
C MET A 121 -0.97 13.60 14.42
N ALA A 122 -0.07 14.57 14.50
CA ALA A 122 0.09 15.41 15.69
C ALA A 122 -0.98 16.52 15.79
N ALA A 123 -1.70 16.82 14.71
CA ALA A 123 -2.74 17.83 14.69
C ALA A 123 -3.99 17.36 15.46
N PRO A 124 -4.60 18.22 16.35
CA PRO A 124 -5.71 17.83 17.21
C PRO A 124 -6.95 17.31 16.46
N GLU A 125 -7.17 17.73 15.22
CA GLU A 125 -8.26 17.24 14.38
C GLU A 125 -8.17 15.76 14.00
N TYR A 126 -6.95 15.19 13.99
CA TYR A 126 -6.71 13.78 13.64
C TYR A 126 -6.37 12.91 14.85
N ASN A 127 -5.95 13.52 15.95
CA ASN A 127 -5.57 12.82 17.19
C ASN A 127 -5.94 13.64 18.44
N SER A 128 -7.24 13.87 18.63
CA SER A 128 -7.77 14.66 19.76
C SER A 128 -7.43 14.08 21.13
N ASP A 129 -7.26 12.76 21.21
CA ASP A 129 -7.00 12.03 22.46
C ASP A 129 -5.52 11.85 22.74
N ASP A 130 -4.64 12.46 21.95
CA ASP A 130 -3.17 12.42 22.09
C ASP A 130 -2.61 10.98 22.17
N ARG A 131 -3.20 10.06 21.37
CA ARG A 131 -2.81 8.66 21.32
C ARG A 131 -1.51 8.47 20.53
N TYR A 132 -0.78 7.39 20.84
CA TYR A 132 0.32 6.96 19.98
C TYR A 132 -0.18 6.48 18.61
N THR A 133 0.50 6.89 17.55
CA THR A 133 0.30 6.37 16.21
C THR A 133 1.37 5.33 15.90
N VAL A 134 0.96 4.10 15.64
CA VAL A 134 1.84 2.99 15.28
C VAL A 134 1.78 2.78 13.78
N VAL A 135 2.94 2.76 13.12
CA VAL A 135 3.06 2.52 11.68
C VAL A 135 3.78 1.21 11.42
N MET A 136 3.07 0.27 10.80
CA MET A 136 3.65 -1.00 10.33
C MET A 136 4.29 -0.78 8.95
N ILE A 137 5.58 -1.11 8.83
CA ILE A 137 6.38 -0.90 7.61
C ILE A 137 7.19 -2.16 7.26
N ASP A 138 7.45 -2.40 5.99
CA ASP A 138 8.31 -3.50 5.56
C ASP A 138 9.81 -3.21 5.80
N ASN A 139 10.67 -4.20 5.51
CA ASN A 139 12.11 -4.09 5.67
C ASN A 139 12.83 -3.77 4.35
N ALA A 140 12.25 -2.97 3.45
CA ALA A 140 12.96 -2.51 2.28
C ALA A 140 14.23 -1.72 2.66
N SER A 141 15.25 -1.75 1.79
CA SER A 141 16.54 -1.11 2.09
C SER A 141 16.43 0.40 2.31
N ILE A 142 15.47 1.06 1.67
CA ILE A 142 15.19 2.48 1.83
C ILE A 142 14.58 2.80 3.20
N HIS A 143 13.82 1.85 3.79
CA HIS A 143 13.20 1.96 5.13
C HIS A 143 14.16 1.59 6.26
N THR A 144 15.26 0.92 5.96
CA THR A 144 16.26 0.51 6.95
C THR A 144 17.57 1.28 6.83
N SER A 145 17.60 2.35 6.02
CA SER A 145 18.76 3.21 5.86
C SER A 145 19.16 3.88 7.20
N LYS A 146 20.43 4.25 7.32
CA LYS A 146 20.91 4.93 8.52
C LYS A 146 20.12 6.21 8.80
N GLN A 147 19.91 7.02 7.77
CA GLN A 147 19.15 8.28 7.87
C GLN A 147 17.72 8.07 8.38
N PHE A 148 17.01 7.05 7.87
CA PHE A 148 15.65 6.73 8.31
C PHE A 148 15.64 6.28 9.78
N ARG A 149 16.60 5.44 10.18
CA ARG A 149 16.70 4.95 11.57
C ARG A 149 16.98 6.06 12.58
N GLU A 150 17.78 7.06 12.21
CA GLU A 150 18.08 8.22 13.05
C GLU A 150 16.83 9.07 13.33
N LYS A 151 15.83 9.04 12.44
CA LYS A 151 14.57 9.79 12.60
C LYS A 151 13.53 9.09 13.47
N ILE A 152 13.64 7.76 13.66
CA ILE A 152 12.64 6.98 14.42
C ILE A 152 12.47 7.49 15.85
N ASP A 153 13.56 7.80 16.53
CA ASP A 153 13.53 8.28 17.91
C ASP A 153 12.92 9.69 17.99
N ASP A 154 13.24 10.57 17.02
CA ASP A 154 12.65 11.91 16.92
C ASP A 154 11.12 11.83 16.74
N TRP A 155 10.65 11.00 15.81
CA TRP A 155 9.20 10.81 15.59
C TRP A 155 8.49 10.26 16.82
N MET A 156 9.12 9.31 17.54
CA MET A 156 8.52 8.74 18.75
C MET A 156 8.43 9.77 19.88
N ILE A 157 9.48 10.55 20.10
CA ILE A 157 9.57 11.51 21.21
C ILE A 157 8.72 12.75 20.93
N ASP A 158 8.86 13.32 19.72
CA ASP A 158 8.27 14.63 19.42
C ASP A 158 6.84 14.53 18.88
N LYS A 159 6.48 13.39 18.24
CA LYS A 159 5.21 13.21 17.51
C LYS A 159 4.39 12.01 17.94
N ARG A 160 4.84 11.26 18.96
CA ARG A 160 4.19 10.01 19.41
C ARG A 160 3.94 9.00 18.27
N LEU A 161 4.83 8.99 17.27
CA LEU A 161 4.77 8.07 16.15
C LEU A 161 5.79 6.94 16.32
N ILE A 162 5.31 5.71 16.39
CA ILE A 162 6.12 4.50 16.58
C ILE A 162 6.21 3.74 15.26
N VAL A 163 7.41 3.45 14.81
CA VAL A 163 7.66 2.66 13.60
C VAL A 163 7.94 1.20 13.96
N CYS A 164 7.11 0.28 13.44
CA CYS A 164 7.23 -1.15 13.68
C CYS A 164 7.53 -1.90 12.36
N PHE A 165 8.66 -2.61 12.33
CA PHE A 165 9.08 -3.35 11.14
C PHE A 165 8.44 -4.73 11.05
N LEU A 166 7.72 -4.98 9.96
CA LEU A 166 7.20 -6.29 9.59
C LEU A 166 8.35 -7.26 9.24
N PRO A 167 8.17 -8.58 9.35
CA PRO A 167 9.20 -9.54 8.95
C PRO A 167 9.40 -9.51 7.44
N THR A 168 10.61 -9.78 7.00
CA THR A 168 10.94 -9.89 5.56
C THR A 168 10.11 -10.97 4.87
N TYR A 169 9.76 -10.74 3.61
CA TYR A 169 8.97 -11.68 2.79
C TYR A 169 7.58 -12.02 3.34
N SER A 170 6.93 -11.06 3.99
CA SER A 170 5.61 -11.22 4.64
C SER A 170 4.62 -10.13 4.23
N PRO A 171 4.38 -9.91 2.92
CA PRO A 171 3.45 -8.88 2.45
C PRO A 171 2.01 -9.11 2.93
N GLU A 172 1.66 -10.36 3.29
CA GLU A 172 0.36 -10.70 3.85
C GLU A 172 0.05 -10.03 5.20
N LEU A 173 1.07 -9.53 5.91
CA LEU A 173 0.91 -8.77 7.14
C LEU A 173 0.77 -7.27 6.90
N ASN A 174 1.09 -6.79 5.69
CA ASN A 174 0.96 -5.38 5.35
C ASN A 174 -0.39 -5.10 4.67
N LEU A 175 -1.33 -4.55 5.43
CA LEU A 175 -2.71 -4.36 4.99
C LEU A 175 -2.83 -3.47 3.75
N ILE A 176 -1.96 -2.48 3.59
CA ILE A 176 -1.97 -1.53 2.46
C ILE A 176 -1.74 -2.20 1.10
N GLU A 177 -1.19 -3.42 1.07
CA GLU A 177 -1.06 -4.21 -0.17
C GLU A 177 -2.42 -4.50 -0.83
N ILE A 178 -3.51 -4.52 -0.04
CA ILE A 178 -4.87 -4.65 -0.56
C ILE A 178 -5.24 -3.39 -1.35
N LEU A 179 -4.91 -2.20 -0.83
CA LEU A 179 -5.13 -0.93 -1.52
C LEU A 179 -4.42 -0.91 -2.87
N TRP A 180 -3.11 -1.25 -2.88
CA TRP A 180 -2.34 -1.27 -4.12
C TRP A 180 -2.90 -2.22 -5.16
N ARG A 181 -3.38 -3.37 -4.73
CA ARG A 181 -4.06 -4.32 -5.62
C ARG A 181 -5.35 -3.74 -6.19
N LYS A 182 -6.18 -3.11 -5.36
CA LYS A 182 -7.44 -2.49 -5.79
C LYS A 182 -7.17 -1.36 -6.78
N VAL A 183 -6.26 -0.45 -6.47
CA VAL A 183 -5.86 0.63 -7.37
C VAL A 183 -5.42 0.08 -8.72
N LYS A 184 -4.46 -0.85 -8.75
CA LYS A 184 -3.84 -1.34 -9.99
C LYS A 184 -4.74 -2.21 -10.87
N TYR A 185 -5.66 -2.95 -10.26
CA TYR A 185 -6.43 -3.98 -10.99
C TYR A 185 -7.91 -3.67 -11.13
N GLU A 186 -8.46 -2.76 -10.32
CA GLU A 186 -9.90 -2.55 -10.25
C GLU A 186 -10.32 -1.08 -10.46
N TRP A 187 -9.62 -0.11 -9.88
CA TRP A 187 -10.09 1.28 -9.78
C TRP A 187 -9.55 2.22 -10.85
N LEU A 188 -8.34 1.98 -11.35
CA LEU A 188 -7.79 2.83 -12.42
C LEU A 188 -8.51 2.58 -13.73
N ASN A 189 -9.03 3.65 -14.32
CA ASN A 189 -9.68 3.59 -15.62
C ASN A 189 -8.65 3.34 -16.74
N LEU A 190 -8.86 2.25 -17.50
CA LEU A 190 -7.97 1.87 -18.59
C LEU A 190 -7.84 2.97 -19.67
N LEU A 191 -8.88 3.77 -19.91
CA LEU A 191 -8.83 4.85 -20.92
C LEU A 191 -7.92 6.00 -20.49
N ALA A 192 -7.70 6.21 -19.21
CA ALA A 192 -6.81 7.26 -18.69
C ALA A 192 -5.34 7.03 -19.07
N ILE A 193 -4.93 5.79 -19.35
CA ILE A 193 -3.54 5.47 -19.74
C ILE A 193 -3.13 6.00 -21.11
N MET A 194 -4.07 6.47 -21.93
CA MET A 194 -3.81 6.99 -23.27
C MET A 194 -3.02 8.31 -23.27
N ASP A 195 -3.12 9.10 -22.20
CA ASP A 195 -2.37 10.32 -21.98
C ASP A 195 -1.82 10.39 -20.55
N PHE A 196 -0.55 10.81 -20.39
CA PHE A 196 0.09 10.82 -19.06
C PHE A 196 -0.59 11.79 -18.08
N LYS A 197 -1.03 12.96 -18.55
CA LYS A 197 -1.72 13.93 -17.67
C LYS A 197 -3.11 13.42 -17.25
N ALA A 198 -3.81 12.71 -18.16
CA ALA A 198 -5.07 12.06 -17.83
C ALA A 198 -4.84 10.94 -16.82
N PHE A 199 -3.78 10.15 -17.00
CA PHE A 199 -3.38 9.10 -16.08
C PHE A 199 -3.02 9.63 -14.69
N GLU A 200 -2.24 10.72 -14.62
CA GLU A 200 -1.88 11.38 -13.37
C GLU A 200 -3.13 11.87 -12.62
N ARG A 201 -4.05 12.56 -13.30
CA ARG A 201 -5.32 13.00 -12.70
C ARG A 201 -6.16 11.84 -12.21
N GLU A 202 -6.22 10.74 -12.96
CA GLU A 202 -6.99 9.55 -12.57
C GLU A 202 -6.39 8.88 -11.33
N VAL A 203 -5.06 8.76 -11.27
CA VAL A 203 -4.38 8.24 -10.07
C VAL A 203 -4.70 9.10 -8.86
N MET A 204 -4.58 10.44 -8.97
CA MET A 204 -4.90 11.34 -7.86
C MET A 204 -6.38 11.25 -7.46
N ARG A 205 -7.31 11.24 -8.42
CA ARG A 205 -8.75 11.10 -8.17
C ARG A 205 -9.07 9.86 -7.34
N VAL A 206 -8.44 8.73 -7.65
CA VAL A 206 -8.65 7.48 -6.89
C VAL A 206 -8.24 7.64 -5.43
N PHE A 207 -7.09 8.28 -5.16
CA PHE A 207 -6.61 8.48 -3.78
C PHE A 207 -7.42 9.56 -3.03
N GLU A 208 -7.81 10.65 -3.69
CA GLU A 208 -8.66 11.71 -3.14
C GLU A 208 -10.06 11.20 -2.77
N SER A 209 -10.56 10.21 -3.52
CA SER A 209 -11.88 9.61 -3.30
C SER A 209 -11.85 8.37 -2.38
N PHE A 210 -10.67 7.98 -1.88
CA PHE A 210 -10.57 6.85 -0.95
C PHE A 210 -11.22 7.18 0.39
N GLY A 211 -11.88 6.20 0.99
CA GLY A 211 -12.71 6.40 2.19
C GLY A 211 -14.12 6.92 1.91
N GLN A 212 -14.43 7.26 0.65
CA GLN A 212 -15.75 7.74 0.20
C GLN A 212 -16.27 6.88 -0.96
N GLU A 213 -15.85 7.18 -2.20
CA GLU A 213 -16.22 6.40 -3.40
C GLU A 213 -15.52 5.03 -3.41
N TYR A 214 -14.25 4.98 -3.01
CA TYR A 214 -13.42 3.78 -2.96
C TYR A 214 -13.19 3.35 -1.52
N MET A 215 -13.69 2.17 -1.17
CA MET A 215 -13.54 1.60 0.18
C MET A 215 -13.06 0.15 0.12
N ILE A 216 -12.41 -0.29 1.17
CA ILE A 216 -11.98 -1.67 1.38
C ILE A 216 -12.74 -2.24 2.56
N THR A 217 -13.43 -3.37 2.34
CA THR A 217 -13.99 -4.16 3.43
C THR A 217 -12.95 -5.15 3.91
N PHE A 218 -12.55 -5.02 5.15
CA PHE A 218 -11.62 -5.95 5.80
C PHE A 218 -12.43 -7.04 6.51
N GLY A 219 -12.13 -8.29 6.18
CA GLY A 219 -12.74 -9.47 6.82
C GLY A 219 -12.10 -9.81 8.15
#